data_07e5faa43b31d5c202ac75fff8b7579a
#
_entry.id   07e5faa43b31d5c202ac75fff8b7579a
#
_cell.length_a   1.000
_cell.length_b   1.000
_cell.length_c   1.000
_cell.angle_alpha   90.00
_cell.angle_beta   90.00
_cell.angle_gamma   90.00
#
_symmetry.space_group_name_H-M   'P 1'
#
loop_
_entity.id
_entity.type
_entity.pdbx_description
1 polymer ?
#
loop_
_entity_poly.entity_id
_entity_poly.type
_entity_poly.pdbx_seq_one_letter_code
_entity_poly.pdbx_strand_id
1 'polypeptide(L)'
;MEPLFVDRLLQIADLFQKDMARAFAGTDLTPTRVHLLWVLQHAGPSTQQALATLCEVTPRNITALVDALEHSGHVRRTPHPSDRRAVLVELTPTAVQTMARMQEEHAQLNETLLNAIAPDDRATVERGLAAVIAHLETLVTSAASAQTPAQAQTQAQTQTQTQTQTQTQAQAPGGTP
;
A
#
# COMPACT_ATOMS: atom_id res chain seq x y z
N MET A 1 18.84 28.25 -12.16
CA MET A 1 18.41 27.10 -12.96
C MET A 1 16.94 26.90 -12.65
N GLU A 2 16.07 26.95 -13.65
CA GLU A 2 14.65 26.68 -13.41
C GLU A 2 14.47 25.21 -13.02
N PRO A 3 13.57 24.91 -12.05
CA PRO A 3 13.33 23.55 -11.64
C PRO A 3 12.73 22.72 -12.79
N LEU A 4 13.19 21.48 -12.94
CA LEU A 4 12.66 20.55 -13.92
C LEU A 4 11.21 20.20 -13.57
N PHE A 5 10.44 19.72 -14.55
CA PHE A 5 9.07 19.28 -14.35
C PHE A 5 8.96 18.22 -13.25
N VAL A 6 9.90 17.26 -13.21
CA VAL A 6 9.97 16.22 -12.18
C VAL A 6 10.21 16.79 -10.77
N ASP A 7 10.99 17.88 -10.65
CA ASP A 7 11.23 18.53 -9.35
C ASP A 7 9.95 19.10 -8.76
N ARG A 8 9.06 19.65 -9.61
CA ARG A 8 7.75 20.16 -9.19
C ARG A 8 6.83 19.01 -8.73
N LEU A 9 6.84 17.87 -9.41
CA LEU A 9 6.07 16.69 -8.99
C LEU A 9 6.56 16.17 -7.64
N LEU A 10 7.87 16.09 -7.44
CA LEU A 10 8.47 15.67 -6.15
C LEU A 10 8.13 16.66 -5.03
N GLN A 11 8.14 17.97 -5.33
CA GLN A 11 7.73 18.99 -4.36
C GLN A 11 6.26 18.86 -3.96
N ILE A 12 5.38 18.62 -4.93
CA ILE A 12 3.95 18.37 -4.65
C ILE A 12 3.80 17.13 -3.76
N ALA A 13 4.47 16.02 -4.09
CA ALA A 13 4.42 14.79 -3.30
C ALA A 13 4.91 15.01 -1.86
N ASP A 14 6.01 15.73 -1.66
CA ASP A 14 6.54 16.07 -0.33
C ASP A 14 5.56 16.93 0.49
N LEU A 15 4.92 17.92 -0.14
CA LEU A 15 3.94 18.77 0.51
C LEU A 15 2.70 17.96 0.93
N PHE A 16 2.18 17.08 0.08
CA PHE A 16 1.09 16.18 0.43
C PHE A 16 1.46 15.24 1.57
N GLN A 17 2.66 14.67 1.58
CA GLN A 17 3.12 13.82 2.68
C GLN A 17 3.19 14.58 4.00
N LYS A 18 3.69 15.82 3.99
CA LYS A 18 3.73 16.69 5.19
C LYS A 18 2.34 17.05 5.70
N ASP A 19 1.42 17.33 4.80
CA ASP A 19 0.04 17.63 5.15
C ASP A 19 -0.66 16.42 5.78
N MET A 20 -0.53 15.24 5.16
CA MET A 20 -1.04 13.99 5.73
C MET A 20 -0.41 13.67 7.10
N ALA A 21 0.90 13.85 7.25
CA ALA A 21 1.56 13.64 8.53
C ALA A 21 1.01 14.58 9.62
N ARG A 22 0.70 15.83 9.27
CA ARG A 22 0.07 16.79 10.18
C ARG A 22 -1.37 16.38 10.51
N ALA A 23 -2.16 15.97 9.51
CA ALA A 23 -3.55 15.55 9.70
C ALA A 23 -3.66 14.33 10.64
N PHE A 24 -2.68 13.43 10.61
CA PHE A 24 -2.64 12.25 11.48
C PHE A 24 -1.85 12.45 12.78
N ALA A 25 -1.23 13.62 13.00
CA ALA A 25 -0.48 13.88 14.21
C ALA A 25 -1.39 13.76 15.46
N GLY A 26 -0.96 12.95 16.43
CA GLY A 26 -1.73 12.71 17.66
C GLY A 26 -2.90 11.74 17.49
N THR A 27 -3.05 11.10 16.34
CA THR A 27 -4.02 10.01 16.10
C THR A 27 -3.31 8.67 15.96
N ASP A 28 -4.06 7.58 16.14
CA ASP A 28 -3.58 6.22 15.85
C ASP A 28 -3.63 5.87 14.36
N LEU A 29 -3.97 6.82 13.49
CA LEU A 29 -4.09 6.62 12.05
C LEU A 29 -2.74 6.84 11.35
N THR A 30 -2.48 6.02 10.36
CA THR A 30 -1.36 6.14 9.42
C THR A 30 -1.92 5.97 8.00
N PRO A 31 -1.21 6.42 6.95
CA PRO A 31 -1.67 6.21 5.57
C PRO A 31 -2.07 4.76 5.26
N THR A 32 -1.29 3.79 5.73
CA THR A 32 -1.59 2.37 5.51
C THR A 32 -2.84 1.90 6.27
N ARG A 33 -3.05 2.38 7.51
CA ARG A 33 -4.28 2.08 8.27
C ARG A 33 -5.50 2.71 7.62
N VAL A 34 -5.39 3.94 7.16
CA VAL A 34 -6.46 4.62 6.41
C VAL A 34 -6.77 3.89 5.11
N HIS A 35 -5.78 3.42 4.38
CA HIS A 35 -5.99 2.61 3.19
C HIS A 35 -6.82 1.35 3.49
N LEU A 36 -6.51 0.63 4.59
CA LEU A 36 -7.31 -0.52 5.01
C LEU A 36 -8.76 -0.16 5.33
N LEU A 37 -9.01 1.00 5.98
CA LEU A 37 -10.37 1.47 6.22
C LEU A 37 -11.12 1.76 4.91
N TRP A 38 -10.46 2.35 3.91
CA TRP A 38 -11.04 2.57 2.58
C TRP A 38 -11.37 1.26 1.88
N VAL A 39 -10.48 0.27 1.94
CA VAL A 39 -10.73 -1.07 1.38
C VAL A 39 -11.97 -1.68 2.05
N LEU A 40 -12.07 -1.64 3.38
CA LEU A 40 -13.22 -2.15 4.13
C LEU A 40 -14.52 -1.41 3.80
N GLN A 41 -14.47 -0.11 3.56
CA GLN A 41 -15.66 0.66 3.18
C GLN A 41 -16.24 0.23 1.83
N HIS A 42 -15.38 -0.14 0.88
CA HIS A 42 -15.81 -0.56 -0.46
C HIS A 42 -16.14 -2.05 -0.54
N ALA A 43 -15.33 -2.89 0.10
CA ALA A 43 -15.51 -4.34 0.07
C ALA A 43 -16.54 -4.86 1.08
N GLY A 44 -16.86 -4.07 2.11
CA GLY A 44 -17.67 -4.50 3.24
C GLY A 44 -16.90 -5.43 4.20
N PRO A 45 -17.61 -6.09 5.15
CA PRO A 45 -17.00 -7.02 6.09
C PRO A 45 -16.23 -8.11 5.37
N SER A 46 -14.95 -8.27 5.69
CA SER A 46 -14.03 -9.13 4.93
C SER A 46 -13.09 -9.91 5.86
N THR A 47 -12.65 -11.09 5.42
CA THR A 47 -11.63 -11.84 6.17
C THR A 47 -10.26 -11.19 6.06
N GLN A 48 -9.38 -11.43 7.05
CA GLN A 48 -8.01 -10.89 6.99
C GLN A 48 -7.25 -11.37 5.73
N GLN A 49 -7.51 -12.58 5.26
CA GLN A 49 -6.91 -13.12 4.04
C GLN A 49 -7.35 -12.32 2.80
N ALA A 50 -8.64 -12.03 2.67
CA ALA A 50 -9.16 -11.19 1.59
C ALA A 50 -8.58 -9.77 1.65
N LEU A 51 -8.52 -9.18 2.85
CA LEU A 51 -7.93 -7.87 3.07
C LEU A 51 -6.43 -7.83 2.74
N ALA A 52 -5.67 -8.89 3.06
CA ALA A 52 -4.27 -8.98 2.71
C ALA A 52 -4.07 -8.93 1.19
N THR A 53 -4.93 -9.63 0.44
CA THR A 53 -4.92 -9.61 -1.03
C THR A 53 -5.32 -8.24 -1.57
N LEU A 54 -6.40 -7.64 -1.06
CA LEU A 54 -6.91 -6.34 -1.54
C LEU A 54 -5.96 -5.18 -1.22
N CYS A 55 -5.26 -5.24 -0.09
CA CYS A 55 -4.26 -4.24 0.32
C CYS A 55 -2.85 -4.54 -0.22
N GLU A 56 -2.65 -5.66 -0.94
CA GLU A 56 -1.34 -6.09 -1.46
C GLU A 56 -0.26 -6.21 -0.37
N VAL A 57 -0.65 -6.69 0.82
CA VAL A 57 0.26 -6.87 1.96
C VAL A 57 0.36 -8.33 2.39
N THR A 58 1.41 -8.65 3.15
CA THR A 58 1.57 -10.00 3.70
C THR A 58 0.52 -10.31 4.78
N PRO A 59 0.18 -11.61 5.02
CA PRO A 59 -0.72 -12.01 6.12
C PRO A 59 -0.28 -11.51 7.50
N ARG A 60 1.02 -11.41 7.74
CA ARG A 60 1.56 -10.86 8.99
C ARG A 60 1.27 -9.36 9.12
N ASN A 61 1.45 -8.62 8.04
CA ASN A 61 1.22 -7.17 8.05
C ASN A 61 -0.25 -6.84 8.22
N ILE A 62 -1.16 -7.55 7.52
CA ILE A 62 -2.60 -7.30 7.67
C ILE A 62 -3.07 -7.57 9.10
N THR A 63 -2.56 -8.61 9.77
CA THR A 63 -2.90 -8.90 11.17
C THR A 63 -2.51 -7.73 12.07
N ALA A 64 -1.28 -7.22 11.94
CA ALA A 64 -0.81 -6.08 12.73
C ALA A 64 -1.62 -4.80 12.46
N LEU A 65 -2.04 -4.55 11.21
CA LEU A 65 -2.89 -3.41 10.85
C LEU A 65 -4.28 -3.53 11.47
N VAL A 66 -4.89 -4.71 11.39
CA VAL A 66 -6.21 -4.99 11.97
C VAL A 66 -6.16 -4.88 13.49
N ASP A 67 -5.15 -5.44 14.16
CA ASP A 67 -4.98 -5.36 15.62
C ASP A 67 -4.86 -3.90 16.08
N ALA A 68 -4.09 -3.09 15.36
CA ALA A 68 -3.93 -1.68 15.67
C ALA A 68 -5.23 -0.88 15.48
N LEU A 69 -5.99 -1.15 14.41
CA LEU A 69 -7.27 -0.50 14.14
C LEU A 69 -8.38 -0.98 15.10
N GLU A 70 -8.34 -2.22 15.55
CA GLU A 70 -9.25 -2.72 16.58
C GLU A 70 -8.95 -2.08 17.93
N HIS A 71 -7.66 -1.96 18.30
CA HIS A 71 -7.24 -1.28 19.51
C HIS A 71 -7.68 0.19 19.54
N SER A 72 -7.60 0.88 18.40
CA SER A 72 -8.05 2.28 18.26
C SER A 72 -9.58 2.42 18.04
N GLY A 73 -10.32 1.32 18.05
CA GLY A 73 -11.78 1.32 17.93
C GLY A 73 -12.33 1.61 16.54
N HIS A 74 -11.51 1.54 15.48
CA HIS A 74 -11.95 1.78 14.11
C HIS A 74 -12.50 0.54 13.42
N VAL A 75 -12.04 -0.65 13.78
CA VAL A 75 -12.58 -1.91 13.27
C VAL A 75 -12.97 -2.82 14.44
N ARG A 76 -13.75 -3.83 14.13
CA ARG A 76 -14.05 -4.93 15.06
C ARG A 76 -14.03 -6.27 14.33
N ARG A 77 -13.76 -7.33 15.06
CA ARG A 77 -13.84 -8.71 14.58
C ARG A 77 -15.20 -9.29 14.90
N THR A 78 -15.85 -9.89 13.91
CA THR A 78 -17.16 -10.55 14.07
C THR A 78 -17.12 -11.98 13.50
N PRO A 79 -17.89 -12.93 14.04
CA PRO A 79 -18.00 -14.26 13.47
C PRO A 79 -18.57 -14.22 12.05
N HIS A 80 -18.02 -15.03 11.16
CA HIS A 80 -18.58 -15.16 9.82
C HIS A 80 -19.95 -15.86 9.86
N PRO A 81 -20.99 -15.37 9.15
CA PRO A 81 -22.35 -15.88 9.29
C PRO A 81 -22.55 -17.33 8.84
N SER A 82 -21.73 -17.83 7.91
CA SER A 82 -21.85 -19.19 7.35
C SER A 82 -20.64 -20.09 7.62
N ASP A 83 -19.50 -19.54 8.10
CA ASP A 83 -18.29 -20.31 8.42
C ASP A 83 -17.84 -20.04 9.86
N ARG A 84 -18.11 -20.96 10.76
CA ARG A 84 -17.75 -20.85 12.18
C ARG A 84 -16.24 -20.75 12.46
N ARG A 85 -15.40 -21.06 11.47
CA ARG A 85 -13.94 -20.99 11.59
C ARG A 85 -13.37 -19.66 11.09
N ALA A 86 -14.18 -18.88 10.36
CA ALA A 86 -13.77 -17.62 9.80
C ALA A 86 -14.23 -16.44 10.66
N VAL A 87 -13.40 -15.39 10.67
CA VAL A 87 -13.67 -14.12 11.35
C VAL A 87 -13.65 -13.02 10.31
N LEU A 88 -14.66 -12.17 10.33
CA LEU A 88 -14.74 -10.97 9.51
C LEU A 88 -14.20 -9.77 10.29
N VAL A 89 -13.58 -8.86 9.58
CA VAL A 89 -13.22 -7.53 10.04
C VAL A 89 -14.21 -6.56 9.41
N GLU A 90 -14.79 -5.69 10.21
CA GLU A 90 -15.76 -4.69 9.75
C GLU A 90 -15.50 -3.31 10.40
N LEU A 91 -15.95 -2.26 9.74
CA LEU A 91 -15.86 -0.90 10.25
C LEU A 91 -16.79 -0.69 11.45
N THR A 92 -16.32 0.05 12.44
CA THR A 92 -17.17 0.55 13.52
C THR A 92 -17.87 1.87 13.11
N PRO A 93 -18.91 2.30 13.84
CA PRO A 93 -19.48 3.64 13.63
C PRO A 93 -18.44 4.77 13.75
N THR A 94 -17.46 4.63 14.64
CA THR A 94 -16.34 5.57 14.78
C THR A 94 -15.53 5.69 13.50
N ALA A 95 -15.20 4.55 12.87
CA ALA A 95 -14.48 4.56 11.59
C ALA A 95 -15.29 5.24 10.49
N VAL A 96 -16.58 4.93 10.38
CA VAL A 96 -17.47 5.54 9.37
C VAL A 96 -17.51 7.06 9.52
N GLN A 97 -17.63 7.57 10.75
CA GLN A 97 -17.59 9.02 11.03
C GLN A 97 -16.22 9.64 10.70
N THR A 98 -15.14 8.96 11.08
CA THR A 98 -13.78 9.42 10.78
C THR A 98 -13.56 9.52 9.28
N MET A 99 -13.99 8.51 8.52
CA MET A 99 -13.85 8.49 7.08
C MET A 99 -14.71 9.54 6.38
N ALA A 100 -15.94 9.77 6.86
CA ALA A 100 -16.80 10.84 6.33
C ALA A 100 -16.15 12.22 6.50
N ARG A 101 -15.56 12.49 7.67
CA ARG A 101 -14.80 13.73 7.90
C ARG A 101 -13.59 13.84 6.98
N MET A 102 -12.83 12.78 6.79
CA MET A 102 -11.67 12.77 5.88
C MET A 102 -12.09 13.03 4.43
N GLN A 103 -13.23 12.50 4.00
CA GLN A 103 -13.79 12.78 2.66
C GLN A 103 -14.13 14.25 2.49
N GLU A 104 -14.74 14.87 3.51
CA GLU A 104 -15.08 16.28 3.49
C GLU A 104 -13.83 17.17 3.47
N GLU A 105 -12.85 16.88 4.32
CA GLU A 105 -11.55 17.59 4.34
C GLU A 105 -10.83 17.47 2.98
N HIS A 106 -10.88 16.28 2.35
CA HIS A 106 -10.32 16.06 1.02
C HIS A 106 -11.06 16.84 -0.07
N ALA A 107 -12.38 16.92 -0.01
CA ALA A 107 -13.18 17.72 -0.95
C ALA A 107 -12.86 19.22 -0.81
N GLN A 108 -12.73 19.72 0.43
CA GLN A 108 -12.35 21.11 0.70
C GLN A 108 -10.93 21.44 0.19
N LEU A 109 -9.97 20.52 0.39
CA LEU A 109 -8.62 20.66 -0.16
C LEU A 109 -8.65 20.70 -1.69
N ASN A 110 -9.42 19.82 -2.31
CA ASN A 110 -9.59 19.80 -3.77
C ASN A 110 -10.12 21.15 -4.29
N GLU A 111 -11.17 21.71 -3.69
CA GLU A 111 -11.68 23.03 -4.06
C GLU A 111 -10.63 24.14 -3.88
N THR A 112 -9.89 24.08 -2.78
CA THR A 112 -8.83 25.06 -2.49
C THR A 112 -7.73 25.02 -3.55
N LEU A 113 -7.30 23.82 -3.96
CA LEU A 113 -6.29 23.64 -5.00
C LEU A 113 -6.79 24.06 -6.38
N LEU A 114 -8.05 23.69 -6.73
CA LEU A 114 -8.66 24.11 -7.99
C LEU A 114 -8.83 25.64 -8.10
N ASN A 115 -9.10 26.30 -6.96
CA ASN A 115 -9.22 27.77 -6.93
C ASN A 115 -7.86 28.50 -7.12
N ALA A 116 -6.74 27.81 -6.93
CA ALA A 116 -5.42 28.35 -7.26
C ALA A 116 -5.11 28.30 -8.78
N ILE A 117 -5.95 27.60 -9.56
CA ILE A 117 -5.80 27.47 -11.02
C ILE A 117 -6.86 28.35 -11.71
N ALA A 118 -6.44 29.13 -12.71
CA ALA A 118 -7.37 29.91 -13.51
C ALA A 118 -8.45 28.98 -14.13
N PRO A 119 -9.74 29.38 -14.14
CA PRO A 119 -10.82 28.50 -14.58
C PRO A 119 -10.60 27.90 -15.96
N ASP A 120 -10.07 28.66 -16.91
CA ASP A 120 -9.81 28.23 -18.29
C ASP A 120 -8.68 27.18 -18.39
N ASP A 121 -7.77 27.15 -17.40
CA ASP A 121 -6.63 26.22 -17.39
C ASP A 121 -6.93 24.90 -16.66
N ARG A 122 -7.98 24.84 -15.86
CA ARG A 122 -8.30 23.66 -15.01
C ARG A 122 -8.35 22.37 -15.80
N ALA A 123 -9.12 22.33 -16.88
CA ALA A 123 -9.25 21.15 -17.72
C ALA A 123 -7.92 20.74 -18.38
N THR A 124 -7.05 21.70 -18.67
CA THR A 124 -5.73 21.44 -19.24
C THR A 124 -4.78 20.85 -18.21
N VAL A 125 -4.79 21.36 -16.98
CA VAL A 125 -4.00 20.85 -15.86
C VAL A 125 -4.44 19.42 -15.52
N GLU A 126 -5.75 19.17 -15.41
CA GLU A 126 -6.29 17.82 -15.14
C GLU A 126 -5.87 16.80 -16.20
N ARG A 127 -6.01 17.13 -17.48
CA ARG A 127 -5.56 16.24 -18.57
C ARG A 127 -4.04 16.00 -18.52
N GLY A 128 -3.26 17.04 -18.23
CA GLY A 128 -1.80 16.92 -18.10
C GLY A 128 -1.40 15.98 -16.94
N LEU A 129 -2.02 16.16 -15.77
CA LEU A 129 -1.79 15.30 -14.61
C LEU A 129 -2.21 13.85 -14.89
N ALA A 130 -3.38 13.63 -15.50
CA ALA A 130 -3.84 12.28 -15.85
C ALA A 130 -2.86 11.59 -16.81
N ALA A 131 -2.34 12.29 -17.81
CA ALA A 131 -1.35 11.73 -18.73
C ALA A 131 -0.03 11.35 -18.03
N VAL A 132 0.43 12.19 -17.10
CA VAL A 132 1.64 11.91 -16.30
C VAL A 132 1.42 10.69 -15.42
N ILE A 133 0.29 10.59 -14.74
CA ILE A 133 -0.06 9.45 -13.87
C ILE A 133 -0.05 8.16 -14.69
N ALA A 134 -0.78 8.10 -15.81
CA ALA A 134 -0.86 6.92 -16.66
C ALA A 134 0.52 6.47 -17.18
N HIS A 135 1.40 7.43 -17.50
CA HIS A 135 2.76 7.11 -17.93
C HIS A 135 3.63 6.57 -16.79
N LEU A 136 3.52 7.15 -15.59
CA LEU A 136 4.24 6.66 -14.41
C LEU A 136 3.79 5.25 -14.01
N GLU A 137 2.48 4.95 -14.04
CA GLU A 137 1.95 3.61 -13.81
C GLU A 137 2.56 2.59 -14.78
N THR A 138 2.66 2.95 -16.06
CA THR A 138 3.30 2.11 -17.08
C THR A 138 4.77 1.85 -16.76
N LEU A 139 5.53 2.88 -16.38
CA LEU A 139 6.94 2.76 -16.03
C LEU A 139 7.15 1.87 -14.79
N VAL A 140 6.35 2.04 -13.74
CA VAL A 140 6.42 1.24 -12.51
C VAL A 140 6.10 -0.23 -12.81
N THR A 141 5.04 -0.50 -13.57
CA THR A 141 4.64 -1.86 -13.94
C THR A 141 5.72 -2.55 -14.81
N SER A 142 6.30 -1.83 -15.77
CA SER A 142 7.36 -2.34 -16.62
C SER A 142 8.63 -2.68 -15.82
N ALA A 143 9.00 -1.81 -14.87
CA ALA A 143 10.16 -2.04 -14.00
C ALA A 143 9.96 -3.26 -13.09
N ALA A 144 8.75 -3.43 -12.53
CA ALA A 144 8.41 -4.60 -11.72
C ALA A 144 8.50 -5.90 -12.52
N SER A 145 8.00 -5.89 -13.76
CA SER A 145 8.06 -7.05 -14.67
C SER A 145 9.49 -7.42 -15.07
N ALA A 146 10.38 -6.43 -15.22
CA ALA A 146 11.78 -6.66 -15.56
C ALA A 146 12.62 -7.21 -14.39
N GLN A 147 12.24 -6.95 -13.15
CA GLN A 147 12.98 -7.41 -11.96
C GLN A 147 12.66 -8.87 -11.58
N THR A 148 11.47 -9.35 -11.89
CA THR A 148 11.03 -10.73 -11.55
C THR A 148 11.93 -11.83 -12.15
N PRO A 149 12.34 -11.82 -13.43
CA PRO A 149 13.21 -12.86 -14.01
C PRO A 149 14.64 -12.83 -13.44
N ALA A 150 15.17 -11.66 -13.11
CA ALA A 150 16.53 -11.54 -12.58
C ALA A 150 16.65 -12.12 -11.16
N GLN A 151 15.65 -11.92 -10.31
CA GLN A 151 15.61 -12.49 -8.96
C GLN A 151 15.43 -14.01 -8.97
N ALA A 152 14.60 -14.54 -9.89
CA ALA A 152 14.41 -15.98 -10.06
C ALA A 152 15.70 -16.66 -10.53
N GLN A 153 16.45 -16.07 -11.44
CA GLN A 153 17.75 -16.60 -11.92
C GLN A 153 18.81 -16.59 -10.82
N THR A 154 18.87 -15.54 -10.01
CA THR A 154 19.82 -15.46 -8.88
C THR A 154 19.51 -16.51 -7.82
N GLN A 155 18.24 -16.73 -7.49
CA GLN A 155 17.84 -17.77 -6.53
C GLN A 155 18.13 -19.19 -7.05
N ALA A 156 17.88 -19.45 -8.34
CA ALA A 156 18.20 -20.74 -8.96
C ALA A 156 19.71 -21.03 -8.97
N GLN A 157 20.54 -20.04 -9.26
CA GLN A 157 22.00 -20.17 -9.21
C GLN A 157 22.53 -20.43 -7.80
N THR A 158 21.97 -19.75 -6.79
CA THR A 158 22.35 -19.95 -5.40
C THR A 158 21.96 -21.34 -4.91
N GLN A 159 20.79 -21.86 -5.27
CA GLN A 159 20.36 -23.23 -4.92
C GLN A 159 21.23 -24.28 -5.58
N THR A 160 21.59 -24.10 -6.85
CA THR A 160 22.48 -25.03 -7.56
C THR A 160 23.89 -25.09 -6.96
N GLN A 161 24.45 -23.94 -6.55
CA GLN A 161 25.76 -23.88 -5.89
C GLN A 161 25.74 -24.57 -4.52
N THR A 162 24.68 -24.38 -3.75
CA THR A 162 24.52 -25.01 -2.42
C THR A 162 24.41 -26.55 -2.56
N GLN A 163 23.65 -27.03 -3.52
CA GLN A 163 23.54 -28.49 -3.79
C GLN A 163 24.85 -29.13 -4.24
N THR A 164 25.62 -28.45 -5.10
CA THR A 164 26.91 -28.92 -5.56
C THR A 164 27.93 -28.98 -4.41
N GLN A 165 27.96 -28.00 -3.52
CA GLN A 165 28.86 -28.03 -2.35
C GLN A 165 28.50 -29.15 -1.38
N THR A 166 27.22 -29.43 -1.16
CA THR A 166 26.75 -30.48 -0.26
C THR A 166 27.10 -31.87 -0.81
N GLN A 167 27.02 -32.09 -2.14
CA GLN A 167 27.40 -33.34 -2.77
C GLN A 167 28.93 -33.57 -2.76
N THR A 168 29.71 -32.52 -2.91
CA THR A 168 31.19 -32.62 -2.87
C THR A 168 31.70 -32.95 -1.46
N GLN A 169 31.07 -32.44 -0.41
CA GLN A 169 31.41 -32.81 0.97
C GLN A 169 31.00 -34.25 1.35
N ALA A 170 29.93 -34.79 0.74
CA ALA A 170 29.47 -36.14 1.02
C ALA A 170 30.34 -37.24 0.32
N GLN A 171 31.17 -36.86 -0.65
CA GLN A 171 32.04 -37.79 -1.39
C GLN A 171 33.54 -37.76 -0.98
N ALA A 172 33.88 -37.03 0.10
CA ALA A 172 35.25 -37.07 0.63
C ALA A 172 35.54 -38.48 1.21
N PRO A 173 36.55 -39.26 0.70
CA PRO A 173 36.84 -40.58 1.24
C PRO A 173 37.43 -40.44 2.64
N GLY A 174 36.81 -41.12 3.61
CA GLY A 174 37.32 -41.26 4.96
C GLY A 174 38.68 -41.94 4.93
N GLY A 175 39.74 -41.18 5.18
CA GLY A 175 41.06 -41.73 5.42
C GLY A 175 41.07 -42.50 6.74
N THR A 176 41.32 -43.76 6.70
CA THR A 176 41.57 -44.61 7.87
C THR A 176 43.08 -44.66 8.13
N PRO A 177 43.52 -44.71 9.39
CA PRO A 177 44.91 -44.65 9.81
C PRO A 177 45.72 -45.93 9.45
#